data_eb7217c12daa05152e9adebf6468ef20
#
_entry.id   eb7217c12daa05152e9adebf6468ef20
#
_cell.length_a   1.000
_cell.length_b   1.000
_cell.length_c   1.000
_cell.angle_alpha   90.00
_cell.angle_beta   90.00
_cell.angle_gamma   90.00
#
_symmetry.space_group_name_H-M   'P 1'
#
loop_
_entity.id
_entity.type
_entity.pdbx_description
1 polymer ?
#
loop_
_entity_poly.entity_id
_entity_poly.type
_entity_poly.pdbx_seq_one_letter_code
_entity_poly.pdbx_strand_id
1 'polypeptide(L)'
;MNDSLISYSRSLAIMKISEWTQKIYKRTESPLKMGFRIYPPEGNETDWKLEIIVQSKYDPEFIAPIGEIINRKSHAASFIRKFTEFPEEFVLESFGIASMIFLPLKKWYKEAFPSIIYLSTDEAYDMLKGYGNMLIDSGFSFIVPEWWNKKRNPALKINIKNQIGNGVLNSQTILKYNLDVVINGESISEEHLLKLSGMKIPLIKISGSWVELTSKQIKSILRAIEKGKNGVTLPELLSMDIDKDSLPVDDITGDKKIMDLINLHIKSVNIPSSLRAELRDYQKSGLS
;
A
#
# COMPACT_ATOMS: atom_id res chain seq x y z
N MET A 1 15.39 -19.79 45.81
CA MET A 1 14.47 -20.59 44.96
C MET A 1 13.99 -19.89 43.68
N ASN A 2 13.95 -18.54 43.66
CA ASN A 2 13.56 -17.76 42.43
C ASN A 2 14.64 -17.67 41.34
N ASP A 3 15.94 -17.62 41.71
CA ASP A 3 17.03 -17.41 40.71
C ASP A 3 17.24 -18.61 39.79
N SER A 4 16.99 -19.82 40.25
CA SER A 4 17.11 -21.07 39.45
C SER A 4 16.00 -21.15 38.38
N LEU A 5 14.79 -20.71 38.72
CA LEU A 5 13.66 -20.69 37.77
C LEU A 5 13.83 -19.60 36.69
N ILE A 6 14.36 -18.44 37.06
CA ILE A 6 14.66 -17.35 36.12
C ILE A 6 15.80 -17.77 35.19
N SER A 7 16.84 -18.43 35.70
CA SER A 7 17.94 -18.97 34.92
C SER A 7 17.47 -20.05 33.94
N TYR A 8 16.60 -20.96 34.37
CA TYR A 8 16.02 -22.00 33.53
C TYR A 8 15.15 -21.42 32.41
N SER A 9 14.28 -20.45 32.72
CA SER A 9 13.42 -19.81 31.75
C SER A 9 14.23 -19.00 30.71
N ARG A 10 15.32 -18.32 31.12
CA ARG A 10 16.26 -17.64 30.19
C ARG A 10 16.96 -18.64 29.29
N SER A 11 17.47 -19.74 29.83
CA SER A 11 18.15 -20.79 29.04
C SER A 11 17.20 -21.40 28.01
N LEU A 12 15.94 -21.64 28.37
CA LEU A 12 14.91 -22.15 27.46
C LEU A 12 14.57 -21.15 26.36
N ALA A 13 14.49 -19.86 26.68
CA ALA A 13 14.26 -18.81 25.71
C ALA A 13 15.42 -18.68 24.73
N ILE A 14 16.66 -18.70 25.21
CA ILE A 14 17.87 -18.66 24.36
C ILE A 14 17.93 -19.88 23.45
N MET A 15 17.62 -21.08 23.96
CA MET A 15 17.58 -22.30 23.17
C MET A 15 16.53 -22.23 22.06
N LYS A 16 15.34 -21.76 22.36
CA LYS A 16 14.28 -21.56 21.35
C LYS A 16 14.65 -20.51 20.30
N ILE A 17 15.30 -19.42 20.70
CA ILE A 17 15.81 -18.39 19.78
C ILE A 17 16.91 -18.99 18.90
N SER A 18 17.83 -19.79 19.47
CA SER A 18 18.90 -20.45 18.72
C SER A 18 18.35 -21.47 17.73
N GLU A 19 17.40 -22.30 18.11
CA GLU A 19 16.71 -23.21 17.19
C GLU A 19 15.98 -22.49 16.07
N TRP A 20 15.33 -21.39 16.38
CA TRP A 20 14.63 -20.55 15.41
C TRP A 20 15.62 -19.89 14.43
N THR A 21 16.73 -19.34 14.94
CA THR A 21 17.79 -18.74 14.11
C THR A 21 18.45 -19.76 13.21
N GLN A 22 18.73 -20.99 13.69
CA GLN A 22 19.27 -22.07 12.88
C GLN A 22 18.32 -22.49 11.75
N LYS A 23 17.02 -22.55 12.03
CA LYS A 23 15.99 -22.83 10.99
C LYS A 23 15.95 -21.76 9.92
N ILE A 24 16.04 -20.48 10.31
CA ILE A 24 16.13 -19.36 9.34
C ILE A 24 17.42 -19.48 8.53
N TYR A 25 18.56 -19.74 9.17
CA TYR A 25 19.85 -19.85 8.50
C TYR A 25 19.86 -20.98 7.46
N LYS A 26 19.40 -22.17 7.80
CA LYS A 26 19.25 -23.29 6.85
C LYS A 26 18.36 -22.92 5.66
N ARG A 27 17.33 -22.10 5.86
CA ARG A 27 16.46 -21.64 4.78
C ARG A 27 17.14 -20.61 3.87
N THR A 28 17.99 -19.74 4.42
CA THR A 28 18.74 -18.79 3.60
C THR A 28 19.74 -19.48 2.68
N GLU A 29 20.24 -20.65 3.05
CA GLU A 29 21.12 -21.48 2.22
C GLU A 29 20.37 -22.41 1.25
N SER A 30 19.09 -22.70 1.51
CA SER A 30 18.29 -23.54 0.62
C SER A 30 18.21 -22.94 -0.77
N PRO A 31 18.38 -23.74 -1.85
CA PRO A 31 18.19 -23.31 -3.23
C PRO A 31 16.72 -22.96 -3.55
N LEU A 32 15.82 -23.37 -2.70
CA LEU A 32 14.39 -23.09 -2.81
C LEU A 32 13.96 -22.05 -1.81
N LYS A 33 12.97 -21.26 -2.18
CA LYS A 33 12.35 -20.23 -1.38
C LYS A 33 10.84 -20.40 -1.45
N MET A 34 10.21 -20.65 -0.31
CA MET A 34 8.76 -20.58 -0.24
C MET A 34 8.30 -19.13 -0.30
N GLY A 35 7.16 -18.87 -0.89
CA GLY A 35 6.61 -17.53 -0.99
C GLY A 35 5.09 -17.52 -1.04
N PHE A 36 4.59 -16.31 -1.16
CA PHE A 36 3.17 -16.01 -1.24
C PHE A 36 2.93 -15.01 -2.37
N ARG A 37 1.86 -15.21 -3.11
CA ARG A 37 1.39 -14.28 -4.13
C ARG A 37 -0.03 -13.88 -3.80
N ILE A 38 -0.26 -12.59 -3.68
CA ILE A 38 -1.57 -12.07 -3.30
C ILE A 38 -2.31 -11.52 -4.52
N TYR A 39 -3.58 -11.90 -4.66
CA TYR A 39 -4.47 -11.45 -5.73
C TYR A 39 -5.68 -10.74 -5.12
N PRO A 40 -6.08 -9.60 -5.68
CA PRO A 40 -7.31 -8.94 -5.28
C PRO A 40 -8.54 -9.72 -5.74
N PRO A 41 -9.70 -9.51 -5.09
CA PRO A 41 -10.97 -10.08 -5.53
C PRO A 41 -11.35 -9.63 -6.95
N GLU A 42 -11.82 -10.58 -7.76
CA GLU A 42 -12.29 -10.34 -9.11
C GLU A 42 -13.82 -10.45 -9.20
N GLY A 43 -14.43 -9.71 -10.11
CA GLY A 43 -15.88 -9.74 -10.33
C GLY A 43 -16.66 -9.46 -9.05
N ASN A 44 -17.48 -10.40 -8.62
CA ASN A 44 -18.31 -10.33 -7.41
C ASN A 44 -17.67 -10.99 -6.17
N GLU A 45 -16.42 -11.44 -6.27
CA GLU A 45 -15.70 -11.97 -5.10
C GLU A 45 -15.45 -10.87 -4.08
N THR A 46 -15.41 -11.25 -2.79
CA THR A 46 -15.11 -10.35 -1.67
C THR A 46 -13.76 -10.65 -1.04
N ASP A 47 -13.31 -11.90 -1.17
CA ASP A 47 -12.11 -12.39 -0.50
C ASP A 47 -10.89 -12.29 -1.41
N TRP A 48 -9.79 -11.93 -0.81
CA TRP A 48 -8.48 -11.92 -1.44
C TRP A 48 -7.92 -13.34 -1.49
N LYS A 49 -7.20 -13.66 -2.55
CA LYS A 49 -6.54 -14.95 -2.72
C LYS A 49 -5.05 -14.82 -2.41
N LEU A 50 -4.57 -15.59 -1.44
CA LEU A 50 -3.15 -15.73 -1.13
C LEU A 50 -2.69 -17.10 -1.60
N GLU A 51 -2.01 -17.13 -2.74
CA GLU A 51 -1.46 -18.34 -3.34
C GLU A 51 -0.12 -18.66 -2.68
N ILE A 52 0.07 -19.93 -2.34
CA ILE A 52 1.34 -20.44 -1.80
C ILE A 52 2.19 -20.92 -2.97
N ILE A 53 3.41 -20.40 -3.06
CA ILE A 53 4.34 -20.69 -4.16
C ILE A 53 5.69 -21.15 -3.63
N VAL A 54 6.43 -21.85 -4.48
CA VAL A 54 7.85 -22.11 -4.30
C VAL A 54 8.61 -21.53 -5.48
N GLN A 55 9.70 -20.84 -5.18
CA GLN A 55 10.57 -20.17 -6.13
C GLN A 55 11.99 -20.75 -6.01
N SER A 56 12.69 -20.90 -7.14
CA SER A 56 14.12 -21.21 -7.14
C SER A 56 14.95 -19.92 -6.95
N LYS A 57 16.04 -20.02 -6.18
CA LYS A 57 17.02 -18.92 -6.06
C LYS A 57 17.97 -18.85 -7.26
N TYR A 58 18.16 -19.97 -7.94
CA TYR A 58 19.04 -20.05 -9.11
C TYR A 58 18.33 -19.71 -10.42
N ASP A 59 17.01 -19.86 -10.43
CA ASP A 59 16.14 -19.51 -11.57
C ASP A 59 14.97 -18.68 -11.04
N PRO A 60 15.10 -17.35 -11.01
CA PRO A 60 14.06 -16.47 -10.49
C PRO A 60 12.74 -16.52 -11.28
N GLU A 61 12.77 -16.97 -12.53
CA GLU A 61 11.56 -17.15 -13.35
C GLU A 61 10.80 -18.41 -12.97
N PHE A 62 11.48 -19.37 -12.32
CA PHE A 62 10.81 -20.56 -11.82
C PHE A 62 10.00 -20.23 -10.57
N ILE A 63 8.71 -20.12 -10.76
CA ILE A 63 7.71 -19.93 -9.70
C ILE A 63 6.61 -20.97 -9.93
N ALA A 64 6.40 -21.85 -8.96
CA ALA A 64 5.39 -22.89 -9.03
C ALA A 64 4.42 -22.82 -7.84
N PRO A 65 3.09 -22.90 -8.08
CA PRO A 65 2.12 -23.07 -7.02
C PRO A 65 2.34 -24.39 -6.27
N ILE A 66 2.09 -24.38 -4.95
CA ILE A 66 2.29 -25.57 -4.12
C ILE A 66 1.49 -26.79 -4.62
N GLY A 67 0.31 -26.58 -5.19
CA GLY A 67 -0.52 -27.65 -5.75
C GLY A 67 0.15 -28.42 -6.86
N GLU A 68 0.96 -27.74 -7.69
CA GLU A 68 1.76 -28.41 -8.71
C GLU A 68 2.93 -29.20 -8.13
N ILE A 69 3.48 -28.75 -7.01
CA ILE A 69 4.61 -29.43 -6.34
C ILE A 69 4.15 -30.72 -5.70
N ILE A 70 2.99 -30.71 -5.05
CA ILE A 70 2.37 -31.89 -4.44
C ILE A 70 1.93 -32.89 -5.52
N ASN A 71 1.54 -32.40 -6.68
CA ASN A 71 1.27 -33.28 -7.84
C ASN A 71 2.58 -33.84 -8.40
N ARG A 72 2.92 -35.05 -7.95
CA ARG A 72 4.19 -35.74 -8.28
C ARG A 72 4.46 -35.90 -9.76
N LYS A 73 3.47 -35.77 -10.63
CA LYS A 73 3.58 -35.90 -12.09
C LYS A 73 3.86 -34.58 -12.80
N SER A 74 3.89 -33.46 -12.09
CA SER A 74 4.13 -32.13 -12.68
C SER A 74 5.62 -31.91 -13.01
N HIS A 75 5.90 -31.05 -13.98
CA HIS A 75 7.24 -30.59 -14.27
C HIS A 75 7.84 -29.83 -13.08
N ALA A 76 7.04 -29.06 -12.38
CA ALA A 76 7.43 -28.30 -11.19
C ALA A 76 7.90 -29.23 -10.07
N ALA A 77 7.16 -30.33 -9.79
CA ALA A 77 7.57 -31.31 -8.81
C ALA A 77 8.88 -32.00 -9.21
N SER A 78 9.09 -32.30 -10.48
CA SER A 78 10.33 -32.92 -10.98
C SER A 78 11.52 -31.96 -10.87
N PHE A 79 11.30 -30.67 -11.10
CA PHE A 79 12.34 -29.66 -10.96
C PHE A 79 12.74 -29.48 -9.48
N ILE A 80 11.78 -29.36 -8.57
CA ILE A 80 12.05 -29.12 -7.14
C ILE A 80 12.76 -30.31 -6.50
N ARG A 81 12.45 -31.53 -6.93
CA ARG A 81 13.12 -32.78 -6.45
C ARG A 81 14.59 -32.85 -6.79
N LYS A 82 15.11 -32.04 -7.69
CA LYS A 82 16.56 -31.91 -7.90
C LYS A 82 17.24 -31.22 -6.72
N PHE A 83 16.52 -30.47 -5.92
CA PHE A 83 17.05 -29.68 -4.80
C PHE A 83 16.66 -30.21 -3.43
N THR A 84 15.58 -30.95 -3.33
CA THR A 84 15.14 -31.60 -2.08
C THR A 84 14.45 -32.91 -2.38
N GLU A 85 14.78 -33.93 -1.58
CA GLU A 85 14.18 -35.25 -1.68
C GLU A 85 12.73 -35.23 -1.18
N PHE A 86 12.43 -34.37 -0.19
CA PHE A 86 11.14 -34.25 0.46
C PHE A 86 10.57 -32.82 0.34
N PRO A 87 10.02 -32.46 -0.82
CA PRO A 87 9.43 -31.12 -1.02
C PRO A 87 8.32 -30.79 -0.04
N GLU A 88 7.55 -31.80 0.36
CA GLU A 88 6.44 -31.66 1.31
C GLU A 88 6.93 -31.23 2.70
N GLU A 89 8.07 -31.77 3.17
CA GLU A 89 8.67 -31.38 4.46
C GLU A 89 9.17 -29.92 4.40
N PHE A 90 9.85 -29.54 3.32
CA PHE A 90 10.30 -28.17 3.11
C PHE A 90 9.14 -27.18 3.17
N VAL A 91 8.01 -27.53 2.54
CA VAL A 91 6.80 -26.70 2.57
C VAL A 91 6.22 -26.62 3.98
N LEU A 92 6.06 -27.74 4.69
CA LEU A 92 5.50 -27.79 6.04
C LEU A 92 6.34 -26.98 7.04
N GLU A 93 7.66 -27.16 7.04
CA GLU A 93 8.55 -26.39 7.90
C GLU A 93 8.49 -24.89 7.60
N SER A 94 8.54 -24.54 6.30
CA SER A 94 8.45 -23.15 5.86
C SER A 94 7.13 -22.51 6.26
N PHE A 95 6.03 -23.24 6.06
CA PHE A 95 4.70 -22.77 6.40
C PHE A 95 4.50 -22.60 7.91
N GLY A 96 5.07 -23.52 8.71
CA GLY A 96 5.08 -23.40 10.16
C GLY A 96 5.69 -22.07 10.64
N ILE A 97 6.82 -21.66 10.06
CA ILE A 97 7.48 -20.40 10.39
C ILE A 97 6.65 -19.20 9.90
N ALA A 98 6.16 -19.23 8.65
CA ALA A 98 5.34 -18.16 8.11
C ALA A 98 4.06 -17.92 8.94
N SER A 99 3.44 -18.99 9.44
CA SER A 99 2.23 -18.92 10.27
C SER A 99 2.46 -18.33 11.66
N MET A 100 3.70 -18.27 12.14
CA MET A 100 4.06 -17.53 13.35
C MET A 100 4.18 -16.03 13.10
N ILE A 101 4.54 -15.64 11.88
CA ILE A 101 4.64 -14.24 11.48
C ILE A 101 3.25 -13.69 11.16
N PHE A 102 2.46 -14.41 10.36
CA PHE A 102 1.13 -13.99 9.94
C PHE A 102 0.09 -15.04 10.32
N LEU A 103 -0.59 -14.81 11.45
CA LEU A 103 -1.52 -15.77 12.05
C LEU A 103 -2.66 -16.26 11.15
N PRO A 104 -3.22 -15.42 10.23
CA PRO A 104 -4.26 -15.90 9.31
C PRO A 104 -3.85 -17.10 8.46
N LEU A 105 -2.54 -17.33 8.24
CA LEU A 105 -2.05 -18.52 7.56
C LEU A 105 -2.45 -19.82 8.27
N LYS A 106 -2.74 -19.81 9.56
CA LYS A 106 -3.21 -20.99 10.32
C LYS A 106 -4.52 -21.57 9.78
N LYS A 107 -5.29 -20.80 8.98
CA LYS A 107 -6.47 -21.31 8.26
C LYS A 107 -6.11 -22.51 7.35
N TRP A 108 -4.87 -22.53 6.85
CA TRP A 108 -4.33 -23.59 5.99
C TRP A 108 -4.37 -24.97 6.63
N TYR A 109 -4.18 -25.08 7.95
CA TYR A 109 -4.18 -26.37 8.65
C TYR A 109 -5.56 -27.03 8.72
N LYS A 110 -6.63 -26.32 8.35
CA LYS A 110 -7.99 -26.87 8.31
C LYS A 110 -8.27 -27.69 7.07
N GLU A 111 -7.45 -27.56 6.05
CA GLU A 111 -7.60 -28.22 4.76
C GLU A 111 -6.33 -29.01 4.42
N ALA A 112 -6.48 -30.08 3.63
CA ALA A 112 -5.33 -30.86 3.21
C ALA A 112 -4.54 -30.13 2.12
N PHE A 113 -3.51 -29.37 2.51
CA PHE A 113 -2.58 -28.67 1.60
C PHE A 113 -3.26 -27.75 0.58
N PRO A 114 -4.05 -26.76 0.97
CA PRO A 114 -4.65 -25.85 0.01
C PRO A 114 -3.57 -25.02 -0.69
N SER A 115 -3.71 -24.83 -1.99
CA SER A 115 -2.82 -23.98 -2.77
C SER A 115 -3.12 -22.51 -2.57
N ILE A 116 -4.32 -22.18 -2.13
CA ILE A 116 -4.84 -20.81 -1.95
C ILE A 116 -5.46 -20.68 -0.56
N ILE A 117 -5.16 -19.58 0.09
CA ILE A 117 -5.79 -19.14 1.34
C ILE A 117 -6.62 -17.91 1.05
N TYR A 118 -7.85 -17.89 1.54
CA TYR A 118 -8.73 -16.75 1.41
C TYR A 118 -8.55 -15.80 2.58
N LEU A 119 -8.31 -14.53 2.28
CA LEU A 119 -8.11 -13.45 3.25
C LEU A 119 -9.25 -12.44 3.12
N SER A 120 -9.71 -11.93 4.25
CA SER A 120 -10.54 -10.72 4.26
C SER A 120 -9.73 -9.52 3.75
N THR A 121 -10.42 -8.44 3.40
CA THR A 121 -9.73 -7.20 2.97
C THR A 121 -8.83 -6.62 4.06
N ASP A 122 -9.21 -6.73 5.34
CA ASP A 122 -8.37 -6.33 6.48
C ASP A 122 -7.08 -7.15 6.54
N GLU A 123 -7.21 -8.48 6.48
CA GLU A 123 -6.06 -9.40 6.52
C GLU A 123 -5.13 -9.17 5.31
N ALA A 124 -5.71 -8.93 4.14
CA ALA A 124 -4.96 -8.62 2.94
C ALA A 124 -4.21 -7.28 3.05
N TYR A 125 -4.85 -6.26 3.62
CA TYR A 125 -4.20 -4.98 3.87
C TYR A 125 -3.04 -5.09 4.86
N ASP A 126 -3.23 -5.79 5.97
CA ASP A 126 -2.18 -6.05 6.95
C ASP A 126 -1.00 -6.79 6.33
N MET A 127 -1.29 -7.77 5.46
CA MET A 127 -0.27 -8.51 4.71
C MET A 127 0.51 -7.59 3.77
N LEU A 128 -0.18 -6.76 2.99
CA LEU A 128 0.42 -5.82 2.05
C LEU A 128 1.21 -4.71 2.75
N LYS A 129 0.75 -4.22 3.89
CA LYS A 129 1.33 -3.07 4.59
C LYS A 129 2.53 -3.41 5.46
N GLY A 130 2.54 -4.58 6.07
CA GLY A 130 3.55 -4.93 7.08
C GLY A 130 4.04 -6.37 7.02
N TYR A 131 3.15 -7.34 7.17
CA TYR A 131 3.55 -8.75 7.29
C TYR A 131 4.27 -9.29 6.06
N GLY A 132 3.96 -8.79 4.86
CA GLY A 132 4.68 -9.15 3.64
C GLY A 132 6.17 -8.82 3.72
N ASN A 133 6.53 -7.63 4.23
CA ASN A 133 7.92 -7.24 4.43
C ASN A 133 8.58 -8.11 5.52
N MET A 134 7.90 -8.39 6.62
CA MET A 134 8.41 -9.28 7.67
C MET A 134 8.68 -10.69 7.13
N LEU A 135 7.85 -11.19 6.22
CA LEU A 135 8.08 -12.46 5.54
C LEU A 135 9.31 -12.39 4.63
N ILE A 136 9.49 -11.30 3.86
CA ILE A 136 10.67 -11.10 3.01
C ILE A 136 11.94 -11.10 3.85
N ASP A 137 11.96 -10.36 4.95
CA ASP A 137 13.10 -10.28 5.88
C ASP A 137 13.40 -11.64 6.52
N SER A 138 12.38 -12.49 6.67
CA SER A 138 12.50 -13.86 7.17
C SER A 138 12.83 -14.89 6.08
N GLY A 139 13.19 -14.44 4.86
CA GLY A 139 13.65 -15.30 3.77
C GLY A 139 12.54 -15.89 2.89
N PHE A 140 11.31 -15.40 2.96
CA PHE A 140 10.23 -15.78 2.05
C PHE A 140 10.20 -14.88 0.80
N SER A 141 9.50 -15.31 -0.25
CA SER A 141 9.10 -14.45 -1.35
C SER A 141 7.71 -13.88 -1.07
N PHE A 142 7.49 -12.64 -1.46
CA PHE A 142 6.18 -12.03 -1.43
C PHE A 142 5.92 -11.26 -2.71
N ILE A 143 4.96 -11.72 -3.51
CA ILE A 143 4.60 -11.13 -4.79
C ILE A 143 3.30 -10.39 -4.63
N VAL A 144 3.34 -9.10 -4.88
CA VAL A 144 2.20 -8.19 -4.76
C VAL A 144 1.65 -7.81 -6.13
N PRO A 145 0.38 -7.40 -6.25
CA PRO A 145 -0.17 -6.88 -7.48
C PRO A 145 0.59 -5.63 -7.97
N GLU A 146 0.67 -5.44 -9.28
CA GLU A 146 1.40 -4.30 -9.87
C GLU A 146 0.95 -2.94 -9.36
N TRP A 147 -0.36 -2.76 -9.13
CA TRP A 147 -0.92 -1.50 -8.64
C TRP A 147 -0.42 -1.14 -7.23
N TRP A 148 -0.05 -2.13 -6.41
CA TRP A 148 0.53 -1.88 -5.08
C TRP A 148 1.93 -1.29 -5.17
N ASN A 149 2.76 -1.78 -6.10
CA ASN A 149 4.11 -1.27 -6.33
C ASN A 149 4.10 0.08 -7.04
N LYS A 150 3.20 0.25 -8.00
CA LYS A 150 3.00 1.50 -8.75
C LYS A 150 1.97 2.35 -8.01
N LYS A 151 2.26 2.79 -6.78
CA LYS A 151 1.33 3.63 -6.01
C LYS A 151 0.82 4.78 -6.89
N ARG A 152 -0.32 4.56 -7.51
CA ARG A 152 -1.10 5.60 -8.15
C ARG A 152 -1.82 6.33 -7.02
N ASN A 153 -1.18 7.36 -6.51
CA ASN A 153 -1.78 8.17 -5.46
C ASN A 153 -3.02 8.84 -6.03
N PRO A 154 -4.13 8.81 -5.30
CA PRO A 154 -5.25 9.68 -5.61
C PRO A 154 -4.74 11.12 -5.69
N ALA A 155 -5.25 11.88 -6.65
CA ALA A 155 -4.87 13.28 -6.84
C ALA A 155 -6.09 14.18 -6.74
N LEU A 156 -5.88 15.43 -6.35
CA LEU A 156 -6.91 16.45 -6.28
C LEU A 156 -6.84 17.33 -7.51
N LYS A 157 -7.99 17.60 -8.12
CA LYS A 157 -8.16 18.66 -9.12
C LYS A 157 -9.02 19.76 -8.53
N ILE A 158 -8.51 20.97 -8.55
CA ILE A 158 -9.19 22.15 -8.04
C ILE A 158 -9.69 22.98 -9.22
N ASN A 159 -10.99 23.20 -9.30
CA ASN A 159 -11.58 24.08 -10.29
C ASN A 159 -12.14 25.31 -9.60
N ILE A 160 -11.51 26.46 -9.80
CA ILE A 160 -11.90 27.72 -9.16
C ILE A 160 -13.03 28.35 -9.98
N LYS A 161 -14.20 28.49 -9.33
CA LYS A 161 -15.36 29.14 -9.93
C LYS A 161 -15.20 30.65 -9.87
N ASN A 162 -15.25 31.31 -11.01
CA ASN A 162 -15.29 32.75 -11.06
C ASN A 162 -16.69 33.25 -10.61
N GLN A 163 -16.77 33.81 -9.43
CA GLN A 163 -17.93 34.58 -8.97
C GLN A 163 -17.63 36.09 -8.88
N ILE A 164 -16.48 36.48 -9.41
CA ILE A 164 -16.04 37.87 -9.33
C ILE A 164 -16.59 38.57 -10.56
N GLY A 165 -17.62 39.40 -10.34
CA GLY A 165 -17.99 40.41 -11.32
C GLY A 165 -16.78 41.29 -11.70
N ASN A 166 -16.95 42.38 -12.38
CA ASN A 166 -15.89 43.31 -12.85
C ASN A 166 -15.02 43.96 -11.72
N GLY A 167 -14.93 43.30 -10.52
CA GLY A 167 -14.13 43.77 -9.38
C GLY A 167 -12.64 43.50 -9.52
N VAL A 168 -11.81 44.28 -8.82
CA VAL A 168 -10.36 44.09 -8.73
C VAL A 168 -10.07 42.92 -7.78
N LEU A 169 -9.31 41.93 -8.24
CA LEU A 169 -8.81 40.82 -7.45
C LEU A 169 -7.74 41.34 -6.47
N ASN A 170 -7.91 41.06 -5.19
CA ASN A 170 -6.90 41.32 -4.16
C ASN A 170 -6.73 40.09 -3.26
N SER A 171 -5.75 40.09 -2.35
CA SER A 171 -5.44 38.98 -1.46
C SER A 171 -6.58 38.59 -0.50
N GLN A 172 -7.57 39.47 -0.30
CA GLN A 172 -8.75 39.22 0.54
C GLN A 172 -9.96 38.77 -0.26
N THR A 173 -9.84 38.66 -1.58
CA THR A 173 -10.95 38.19 -2.44
C THR A 173 -11.30 36.74 -2.10
N ILE A 174 -12.57 36.50 -1.79
CA ILE A 174 -13.08 35.14 -1.49
C ILE A 174 -13.30 34.41 -2.82
N LEU A 175 -12.62 33.30 -2.96
CA LEU A 175 -12.71 32.40 -4.11
C LEU A 175 -13.47 31.15 -3.72
N LYS A 176 -14.47 30.80 -4.52
CA LYS A 176 -15.14 29.48 -4.42
C LYS A 176 -14.53 28.53 -5.43
N TYR A 177 -14.34 27.28 -5.02
CA TYR A 177 -13.80 26.25 -5.90
C TYR A 177 -14.56 24.93 -5.76
N ASN A 178 -14.54 24.14 -6.80
CA ASN A 178 -14.90 22.73 -6.74
C ASN A 178 -13.62 21.92 -6.60
N LEU A 179 -13.66 20.90 -5.78
CA LEU A 179 -12.58 19.95 -5.60
C LEU A 179 -13.04 18.59 -6.12
N ASP A 180 -12.37 18.10 -7.12
CA ASP A 180 -12.58 16.77 -7.67
C ASP A 180 -11.44 15.86 -7.23
N VAL A 181 -11.78 14.72 -6.64
CA VAL A 181 -10.83 13.66 -6.36
C VAL A 181 -10.73 12.77 -7.58
N VAL A 182 -9.55 12.70 -8.17
CA VAL A 182 -9.33 11.92 -9.38
C VAL A 182 -8.44 10.72 -9.04
N ILE A 183 -8.92 9.52 -9.37
CA ILE A 183 -8.18 8.27 -9.26
C ILE A 183 -8.19 7.59 -10.62
N ASN A 184 -7.01 7.32 -11.18
CA ASN A 184 -6.87 6.73 -12.52
C ASN A 184 -7.60 7.49 -13.64
N GLY A 185 -7.74 8.82 -13.51
CA GLY A 185 -8.44 9.65 -14.49
C GLY A 185 -9.95 9.78 -14.27
N GLU A 186 -10.53 9.09 -13.30
CA GLU A 186 -11.95 9.15 -12.98
C GLU A 186 -12.20 9.96 -11.70
N SER A 187 -13.23 10.82 -11.73
CA SER A 187 -13.64 11.63 -10.58
C SER A 187 -14.53 10.84 -9.63
N ILE A 188 -14.26 10.97 -8.33
CA ILE A 188 -15.08 10.39 -7.27
C ILE A 188 -16.05 11.44 -6.75
N SER A 189 -17.33 11.08 -6.65
CA SER A 189 -18.34 11.97 -6.11
C SER A 189 -18.19 12.14 -4.58
N GLU A 190 -18.59 13.34 -4.09
CA GLU A 190 -18.62 13.63 -2.64
C GLU A 190 -19.48 12.63 -1.87
N GLU A 191 -20.61 12.20 -2.43
CA GLU A 191 -21.48 11.18 -1.83
C GLU A 191 -20.74 9.84 -1.65
N HIS A 192 -19.93 9.44 -2.63
CA HIS A 192 -19.12 8.25 -2.54
C HIS A 192 -18.03 8.38 -1.47
N LEU A 193 -17.36 9.54 -1.40
CA LEU A 193 -16.37 9.82 -0.34
C LEU A 193 -16.99 9.79 1.05
N LEU A 194 -18.23 10.30 1.22
CA LEU A 194 -18.95 10.23 2.49
C LEU A 194 -19.24 8.78 2.89
N LYS A 195 -19.68 7.93 1.97
CA LYS A 195 -19.85 6.48 2.23
C LYS A 195 -18.54 5.83 2.64
N LEU A 196 -17.43 6.16 1.97
CA LEU A 196 -16.11 5.63 2.27
C LEU A 196 -15.55 6.14 3.62
N SER A 197 -15.96 7.32 4.08
CA SER A 197 -15.49 7.90 5.35
C SER A 197 -15.84 7.06 6.58
N GLY A 198 -16.90 6.23 6.49
CA GLY A 198 -17.32 5.29 7.52
C GLY A 198 -16.58 3.95 7.50
N MET A 199 -15.80 3.67 6.46
CA MET A 199 -15.07 2.42 6.34
C MET A 199 -13.80 2.43 7.19
N LYS A 200 -13.54 1.31 7.88
CA LYS A 200 -12.33 1.14 8.70
C LYS A 200 -11.10 0.76 7.87
N ILE A 201 -11.33 0.19 6.69
CA ILE A 201 -10.30 -0.39 5.84
C ILE A 201 -9.86 0.63 4.80
N PRO A 202 -8.56 0.94 4.70
CA PRO A 202 -8.07 1.93 3.74
C PRO A 202 -7.88 1.37 2.32
N LEU A 203 -8.29 0.14 2.04
CA LEU A 203 -8.31 -0.45 0.71
C LEU A 203 -9.72 -0.40 0.13
N ILE A 204 -9.86 0.33 -0.97
CA ILE A 204 -11.13 0.52 -1.66
C ILE A 204 -10.99 0.20 -3.15
N LYS A 205 -12.05 -0.34 -3.74
CA LYS A 205 -12.12 -0.59 -5.18
C LYS A 205 -12.89 0.56 -5.85
N ILE A 206 -12.21 1.29 -6.73
CA ILE A 206 -12.80 2.40 -7.47
C ILE A 206 -12.58 2.11 -8.96
N SER A 207 -13.67 2.11 -9.72
CA SER A 207 -13.64 1.89 -11.17
C SER A 207 -12.80 0.68 -11.59
N GLY A 208 -12.94 -0.41 -10.85
CA GLY A 208 -12.22 -1.66 -11.10
C GLY A 208 -10.79 -1.73 -10.55
N SER A 209 -10.24 -0.62 -10.06
CA SER A 209 -8.88 -0.55 -9.51
C SER A 209 -8.90 -0.45 -7.99
N TRP A 210 -7.98 -1.16 -7.34
CA TRP A 210 -7.76 -1.06 -5.89
C TRP A 210 -6.84 0.11 -5.57
N VAL A 211 -7.20 0.88 -4.53
CA VAL A 211 -6.49 2.08 -4.10
C VAL A 211 -6.41 2.12 -2.58
N GLU A 212 -5.27 2.55 -2.06
CA GLU A 212 -5.14 2.87 -0.64
C GLU A 212 -5.61 4.32 -0.41
N LEU A 213 -6.69 4.49 0.38
CA LEU A 213 -7.22 5.80 0.76
C LEU A 213 -7.60 5.76 2.25
N THR A 214 -6.80 6.40 3.07
CA THR A 214 -7.00 6.37 4.52
C THR A 214 -8.18 7.23 4.97
N SER A 215 -8.79 6.88 6.10
CA SER A 215 -9.87 7.68 6.70
C SER A 215 -9.44 9.13 7.02
N LYS A 216 -8.15 9.36 7.30
CA LYS A 216 -7.60 10.72 7.48
C LYS A 216 -7.64 11.51 6.17
N GLN A 217 -7.18 10.88 5.08
CA GLN A 217 -7.21 11.49 3.74
C GLN A 217 -8.64 11.81 3.32
N ILE A 218 -9.58 10.87 3.50
CA ILE A 218 -10.98 11.11 3.16
C ILE A 218 -11.55 12.30 3.95
N LYS A 219 -11.30 12.37 5.27
CA LYS A 219 -11.74 13.48 6.10
C LYS A 219 -11.10 14.81 5.68
N SER A 220 -9.82 14.82 5.31
CA SER A 220 -9.13 16.00 4.80
C SER A 220 -9.77 16.49 3.48
N ILE A 221 -10.05 15.58 2.57
CA ILE A 221 -10.73 15.87 1.29
C ILE A 221 -12.11 16.48 1.54
N LEU A 222 -12.92 15.85 2.39
CA LEU A 222 -14.28 16.34 2.69
C LEU A 222 -14.25 17.75 3.30
N ARG A 223 -13.30 18.03 4.19
CA ARG A 223 -13.09 19.39 4.74
C ARG A 223 -12.67 20.38 3.64
N ALA A 224 -11.82 19.96 2.72
CA ALA A 224 -11.40 20.80 1.60
C ALA A 224 -12.57 21.10 0.64
N ILE A 225 -13.44 20.11 0.37
CA ILE A 225 -14.68 20.32 -0.40
C ILE A 225 -15.60 21.36 0.29
N GLU A 226 -15.78 21.22 1.61
CA GLU A 226 -16.60 22.14 2.39
C GLU A 226 -16.04 23.57 2.39
N LYS A 227 -14.72 23.71 2.58
CA LYS A 227 -14.03 25.01 2.46
C LYS A 227 -14.22 25.63 1.07
N GLY A 228 -14.12 24.85 0.01
CA GLY A 228 -14.34 25.33 -1.36
C GLY A 228 -15.73 25.85 -1.61
N LYS A 229 -16.77 25.23 -1.02
CA LYS A 229 -18.16 25.68 -1.08
C LYS A 229 -18.36 27.00 -0.33
N ASN A 230 -17.75 27.14 0.84
CA ASN A 230 -17.84 28.33 1.69
C ASN A 230 -17.01 29.49 1.16
N GLY A 231 -15.97 29.21 0.38
CA GLY A 231 -15.00 30.15 -0.16
C GLY A 231 -13.77 30.34 0.73
N VAL A 232 -12.64 30.57 0.10
CA VAL A 232 -11.34 30.79 0.73
C VAL A 232 -10.63 31.98 0.08
N THR A 233 -9.70 32.57 0.79
CA THR A 233 -8.82 33.60 0.21
C THR A 233 -7.74 32.93 -0.65
N LEU A 234 -7.08 33.70 -1.53
CA LEU A 234 -5.99 33.19 -2.36
C LEU A 234 -4.83 32.61 -1.53
N PRO A 235 -4.35 33.24 -0.45
CA PRO A 235 -3.32 32.64 0.41
C PRO A 235 -3.77 31.32 1.06
N GLU A 236 -5.01 31.21 1.50
CA GLU A 236 -5.56 29.97 2.06
C GLU A 236 -5.62 28.87 1.00
N LEU A 237 -6.02 29.20 -0.23
CA LEU A 237 -6.05 28.24 -1.34
C LEU A 237 -4.66 27.70 -1.65
N LEU A 238 -3.63 28.56 -1.70
CA LEU A 238 -2.25 28.19 -1.97
C LEU A 238 -1.61 27.39 -0.81
N SER A 239 -2.09 27.63 0.43
CA SER A 239 -1.58 26.91 1.60
C SER A 239 -2.26 25.54 1.83
N MET A 240 -3.24 25.15 1.02
CA MET A 240 -3.96 23.87 1.19
C MET A 240 -3.11 22.62 0.96
N ASP A 241 -1.95 22.76 0.32
CA ASP A 241 -1.06 21.65 -0.02
C ASP A 241 -0.10 21.23 1.12
N ILE A 242 -0.21 21.87 2.30
CA ILE A 242 0.83 21.78 3.35
C ILE A 242 0.54 20.66 4.35
N ASP A 243 -0.64 20.07 4.32
CA ASP A 243 -0.95 18.97 5.24
C ASP A 243 -0.33 17.67 4.71
N LYS A 244 0.67 17.11 5.43
CA LYS A 244 1.38 15.87 5.06
C LYS A 244 0.45 14.67 4.85
N ASP A 245 -0.76 14.76 5.36
CA ASP A 245 -1.81 13.76 5.24
C ASP A 245 -2.78 14.04 4.07
N SER A 246 -2.64 15.16 3.35
CA SER A 246 -3.48 15.51 2.19
C SER A 246 -3.01 14.80 0.91
N LEU A 247 -3.93 14.66 -0.03
CA LEU A 247 -3.56 14.17 -1.36
C LEU A 247 -2.85 15.28 -2.15
N PRO A 248 -1.91 14.92 -3.05
CA PRO A 248 -1.27 15.92 -3.89
C PRO A 248 -2.31 16.59 -4.80
N VAL A 249 -2.19 17.88 -4.97
CA VAL A 249 -2.94 18.62 -5.97
C VAL A 249 -2.25 18.41 -7.31
N ASP A 250 -2.95 17.82 -8.27
CA ASP A 250 -2.42 17.50 -9.60
C ASP A 250 -2.66 18.63 -10.59
N ASP A 251 -3.81 19.30 -10.47
CA ASP A 251 -4.21 20.34 -11.39
C ASP A 251 -5.07 21.41 -10.70
N ILE A 252 -4.81 22.67 -11.06
CA ILE A 252 -5.61 23.83 -10.64
C ILE A 252 -6.07 24.54 -11.92
N THR A 253 -7.38 24.61 -12.09
CA THR A 253 -8.00 25.29 -13.22
C THR A 253 -8.88 26.46 -12.74
N GLY A 254 -9.04 27.48 -13.55
CA GLY A 254 -9.85 28.64 -13.22
C GLY A 254 -9.85 29.69 -14.34
N ASP A 255 -10.48 30.82 -14.06
CA ASP A 255 -10.45 31.98 -14.96
C ASP A 255 -8.99 32.46 -15.19
N LYS A 256 -8.69 32.95 -16.41
CA LYS A 256 -7.38 33.46 -16.79
C LYS A 256 -6.80 34.44 -15.75
N LYS A 257 -7.61 35.39 -15.25
CA LYS A 257 -7.16 36.37 -14.26
C LYS A 257 -6.72 35.76 -12.95
N ILE A 258 -7.43 34.73 -12.50
CA ILE A 258 -7.08 33.98 -11.27
C ILE A 258 -5.80 33.17 -11.50
N MET A 259 -5.70 32.50 -12.65
CA MET A 259 -4.51 31.72 -12.99
C MET A 259 -3.27 32.60 -13.17
N ASP A 260 -3.41 33.80 -13.74
CA ASP A 260 -2.32 34.77 -13.86
C ASP A 260 -1.84 35.22 -12.46
N LEU A 261 -2.75 35.45 -11.49
CA LEU A 261 -2.38 35.78 -10.11
C LEU A 261 -1.69 34.63 -9.39
N ILE A 262 -2.18 33.41 -9.54
CA ILE A 262 -1.55 32.21 -8.99
C ILE A 262 -0.13 32.09 -9.57
N ASN A 263 0.02 32.22 -10.88
CA ASN A 263 1.32 32.14 -11.57
C ASN A 263 2.28 33.26 -11.16
N LEU A 264 1.79 34.46 -10.88
CA LEU A 264 2.60 35.57 -10.37
C LEU A 264 3.13 35.27 -8.95
N HIS A 265 2.31 34.71 -8.08
CA HIS A 265 2.73 34.27 -6.74
C HIS A 265 3.79 33.16 -6.81
N ILE A 266 3.60 32.19 -7.71
CA ILE A 266 4.54 31.09 -7.94
C ILE A 266 5.92 31.58 -8.42
N LYS A 267 5.98 32.59 -9.26
CA LYS A 267 7.23 33.11 -9.86
C LYS A 267 8.11 33.91 -8.89
N SER A 268 7.60 34.30 -7.72
CA SER A 268 8.33 35.15 -6.77
C SER A 268 9.26 34.41 -5.82
N VAL A 269 9.38 33.09 -5.89
CA VAL A 269 10.17 32.28 -4.96
C VAL A 269 11.48 31.83 -5.58
N ASN A 270 12.59 32.31 -5.00
CA ASN A 270 13.92 31.76 -5.25
C ASN A 270 14.12 30.48 -4.45
N ILE A 271 14.22 29.35 -5.13
CA ILE A 271 14.52 28.06 -4.52
C ILE A 271 15.93 28.13 -3.91
N PRO A 272 16.11 27.82 -2.59
CA PRO A 272 17.43 27.79 -2.00
C PRO A 272 18.31 26.76 -2.72
N SER A 273 19.53 27.14 -3.08
CA SER A 273 20.50 26.27 -3.77
C SER A 273 20.94 25.03 -2.96
N SER A 274 20.57 24.98 -1.68
CA SER A 274 20.79 23.82 -0.79
C SER A 274 19.78 22.70 -0.94
N LEU A 275 18.69 22.89 -1.69
CA LEU A 275 17.65 21.87 -1.89
C LEU A 275 18.10 20.87 -2.97
N ARG A 276 18.36 19.62 -2.56
CA ARG A 276 18.80 18.53 -3.47
C ARG A 276 17.63 17.72 -4.09
N ALA A 277 16.42 18.27 -4.15
CA ALA A 277 15.24 17.61 -4.72
C ALA A 277 14.74 18.39 -5.93
N GLU A 278 14.35 17.69 -6.99
CA GLU A 278 13.56 18.29 -8.08
C GLU A 278 12.13 18.54 -7.58
N LEU A 279 11.85 19.80 -7.30
CA LEU A 279 10.51 20.24 -6.92
C LEU A 279 9.63 20.34 -8.17
N ARG A 280 8.42 19.80 -8.12
CA ARG A 280 7.37 20.06 -9.12
C ARG A 280 6.95 21.53 -9.04
N ASP A 281 6.43 22.08 -10.14
CA ASP A 281 6.15 23.52 -10.26
C ASP A 281 5.24 24.06 -9.15
N TYR A 282 4.28 23.28 -8.67
CA TYR A 282 3.43 23.65 -7.54
C TYR A 282 4.14 23.59 -6.17
N GLN A 283 5.17 22.73 -6.01
CA GLN A 283 5.97 22.65 -4.78
C GLN A 283 6.93 23.82 -4.66
N LYS A 284 7.35 24.40 -5.81
CA LYS A 284 8.12 25.63 -5.87
C LYS A 284 7.35 26.82 -5.32
N SER A 285 6.02 26.77 -5.40
CA SER A 285 5.12 27.81 -4.90
C SER A 285 4.86 27.75 -3.39
N GLY A 286 4.97 26.59 -2.75
CA GLY A 286 4.77 26.45 -1.31
C GLY A 286 5.95 26.93 -0.45
N LEU A 287 7.04 27.42 -1.07
CA LEU A 287 8.24 27.92 -0.40
C LEU A 287 8.27 29.47 -0.30
N SER A 288 7.24 30.17 -0.75
CA SER A 288 7.11 31.64 -0.69
C SER A 288 6.34 32.14 0.56
#